data_787558df6a9da5bcb3ec19644e912c05
#
_entry.id   787558df6a9da5bcb3ec19644e912c05
#
_cell.length_a   1.000
_cell.length_b   1.000
_cell.length_c   1.000
_cell.angle_alpha   90.00
_cell.angle_beta   90.00
_cell.angle_gamma   90.00
#
_symmetry.space_group_name_H-M   'P 1'
#
loop_
_entity.id
_entity.type
_entity.pdbx_description
1 polymer ?
#
loop_
_entity_poly.entity_id
_entity_poly.type
_entity_poly.pdbx_seq_one_letter_code
_entity_poly.pdbx_strand_id
1 'polypeptide(L)'
;MQKAVIGFSVFPALAFPALAQTPIRLLMLGDSITAGYGLPPGQGIVPQLQAALVAAGRPVRILDAGVSGDTTAGGLARIDWALAENPQAAIVALGGNDGLRALPPAASRANLAGILDRLAARRIPTLLAGMLAPPNLGADYGREFAAIFTALAAERPGMLFYPFLLEGVAGIAALNQPDGIHPNPAGVRVMVERLSPVTQTLLDRIQP
;
A
#
# COMPACT_ATOMS: atom_id res chain seq x y z
N MET A 1 -19.76 -17.26 72.12
CA MET A 1 -19.56 -16.33 70.98
C MET A 1 -18.57 -16.95 70.04
N GLN A 2 -19.05 -17.60 68.98
CA GLN A 2 -18.21 -18.24 67.92
C GLN A 2 -17.96 -17.23 66.78
N LYS A 3 -16.70 -16.94 66.49
CA LYS A 3 -16.31 -16.07 65.36
C LYS A 3 -16.15 -16.96 64.14
N ALA A 4 -17.01 -16.72 63.12
CA ALA A 4 -16.87 -17.33 61.80
C ALA A 4 -15.74 -16.65 61.03
N VAL A 5 -14.75 -17.44 60.61
CA VAL A 5 -13.68 -16.99 59.72
C VAL A 5 -14.12 -17.28 58.27
N ILE A 6 -14.41 -16.24 57.51
CA ILE A 6 -14.72 -16.34 56.09
C ILE A 6 -13.38 -16.37 55.30
N GLY A 7 -13.02 -17.55 54.81
CA GLY A 7 -11.86 -17.74 53.95
C GLY A 7 -12.18 -17.25 52.52
N PHE A 8 -11.47 -16.24 52.05
CA PHE A 8 -11.47 -15.82 50.64
C PHE A 8 -10.55 -16.77 49.85
N SER A 9 -11.16 -17.63 49.03
CA SER A 9 -10.39 -18.43 48.04
C SER A 9 -10.08 -17.54 46.83
N VAL A 10 -8.81 -17.20 46.65
CA VAL A 10 -8.30 -16.54 45.44
C VAL A 10 -8.03 -17.63 44.40
N PHE A 11 -8.87 -17.72 43.37
CA PHE A 11 -8.60 -18.56 42.21
C PHE A 11 -7.56 -17.86 41.33
N PRO A 12 -6.44 -18.54 40.96
CA PRO A 12 -5.51 -17.99 40.02
C PRO A 12 -6.18 -17.94 38.64
N ALA A 13 -6.23 -16.75 38.03
CA ALA A 13 -6.65 -16.57 36.62
C ALA A 13 -5.64 -17.29 35.71
N LEU A 14 -6.08 -18.37 35.09
CA LEU A 14 -5.29 -19.05 34.05
C LEU A 14 -5.21 -18.12 32.85
N ALA A 15 -4.06 -17.48 32.63
CA ALA A 15 -3.76 -16.76 31.41
C ALA A 15 -3.58 -17.77 30.27
N PHE A 16 -4.56 -17.90 29.40
CA PHE A 16 -4.40 -18.64 28.16
C PHE A 16 -3.41 -17.87 27.25
N PRO A 17 -2.41 -18.57 26.68
CA PRO A 17 -1.55 -17.92 25.69
C PRO A 17 -2.41 -17.48 24.52
N ALA A 18 -2.39 -16.19 24.20
CA ALA A 18 -3.01 -15.69 22.99
C ALA A 18 -2.37 -16.42 21.80
N LEU A 19 -3.17 -17.16 21.05
CA LEU A 19 -2.72 -17.80 19.81
C LEU A 19 -2.18 -16.68 18.91
N ALA A 20 -0.90 -16.70 18.59
CA ALA A 20 -0.29 -15.75 17.69
C ALA A 20 -1.00 -15.85 16.33
N GLN A 21 -1.73 -14.80 15.96
CA GLN A 21 -2.41 -14.77 14.67
C GLN A 21 -1.37 -14.81 13.54
N THR A 22 -1.59 -15.69 12.57
CA THR A 22 -0.74 -15.72 11.36
C THR A 22 -0.83 -14.36 10.67
N PRO A 23 0.31 -13.70 10.41
CA PRO A 23 0.29 -12.40 9.77
C PRO A 23 -0.37 -12.44 8.39
N ILE A 24 -1.23 -11.47 8.09
CA ILE A 24 -1.83 -11.27 6.78
C ILE A 24 -0.73 -10.95 5.76
N ARG A 25 -0.71 -11.63 4.63
CA ARG A 25 0.19 -11.31 3.51
C ARG A 25 -0.42 -10.22 2.65
N LEU A 26 0.16 -9.01 2.73
CA LEU A 26 -0.26 -7.84 1.95
C LEU A 26 0.77 -7.61 0.84
N LEU A 27 0.39 -7.78 -0.41
CA LEU A 27 1.24 -7.42 -1.56
C LEU A 27 1.30 -5.90 -1.72
N MET A 28 2.49 -5.34 -1.88
CA MET A 28 2.66 -3.97 -2.36
C MET A 28 3.39 -3.99 -3.70
N LEU A 29 2.63 -3.91 -4.79
CA LEU A 29 3.13 -3.88 -6.16
C LEU A 29 3.40 -2.43 -6.56
N GLY A 30 4.66 -2.10 -6.84
CA GLY A 30 5.03 -0.73 -7.14
C GLY A 30 6.39 -0.58 -7.84
N ASP A 31 6.86 0.64 -7.85
CA ASP A 31 8.10 1.04 -8.49
C ASP A 31 9.22 1.36 -7.46
N SER A 32 10.07 2.36 -7.76
CA SER A 32 11.16 2.81 -6.90
C SER A 32 10.70 3.33 -5.53
N ILE A 33 9.50 3.91 -5.44
CA ILE A 33 8.94 4.40 -4.17
C ILE A 33 8.66 3.20 -3.25
N THR A 34 8.05 2.15 -3.80
CA THR A 34 7.80 0.91 -3.06
C THR A 34 9.11 0.22 -2.66
N ALA A 35 10.07 0.10 -3.59
CA ALA A 35 11.38 -0.48 -3.33
C ALA A 35 12.23 0.30 -2.31
N GLY A 36 11.84 1.54 -1.96
CA GLY A 36 12.61 2.39 -1.04
C GLY A 36 13.92 2.91 -1.64
N TYR A 37 13.92 3.25 -2.94
CA TYR A 37 15.10 3.74 -3.65
C TYR A 37 15.80 4.89 -2.92
N GLY A 38 17.13 4.78 -2.77
CA GLY A 38 17.95 5.80 -2.13
C GLY A 38 17.80 5.93 -0.61
N LEU A 39 16.98 5.08 0.03
CA LEU A 39 16.74 5.13 1.46
C LEU A 39 17.58 4.10 2.21
N PRO A 40 18.01 4.40 3.45
CA PRO A 40 18.61 3.42 4.33
C PRO A 40 17.68 2.23 4.59
N PRO A 41 18.22 1.04 4.88
CA PRO A 41 17.42 -0.13 5.25
C PRO A 41 16.41 0.18 6.36
N GLY A 42 15.18 -0.26 6.19
CA GLY A 42 14.10 -0.05 7.16
C GLY A 42 13.41 1.32 7.08
N GLN A 43 13.87 2.25 6.24
CA GLN A 43 13.29 3.59 6.10
C GLN A 43 12.40 3.78 4.87
N GLY A 44 12.24 2.75 4.04
CA GLY A 44 11.31 2.74 2.92
C GLY A 44 9.86 2.57 3.36
N ILE A 45 8.93 2.79 2.42
CA ILE A 45 7.49 2.74 2.70
C ILE A 45 7.03 1.37 3.17
N VAL A 46 7.55 0.28 2.61
CA VAL A 46 7.15 -1.09 2.96
C VAL A 46 7.43 -1.40 4.44
N PRO A 47 8.68 -1.31 4.95
CA PRO A 47 8.95 -1.59 6.36
C PRO A 47 8.26 -0.60 7.31
N GLN A 48 8.14 0.67 6.95
CA GLN A 48 7.49 1.69 7.79
C GLN A 48 5.98 1.47 7.87
N LEU A 49 5.31 1.17 6.76
CA LEU A 49 3.87 0.85 6.75
C LEU A 49 3.61 -0.45 7.52
N GLN A 50 4.44 -1.48 7.34
CA GLN A 50 4.31 -2.71 8.11
C GLN A 50 4.42 -2.45 9.61
N ALA A 51 5.41 -1.69 10.04
CA ALA A 51 5.59 -1.35 11.45
C ALA A 51 4.39 -0.57 12.02
N ALA A 52 3.85 0.39 11.27
CA ALA A 52 2.67 1.16 11.66
C ALA A 52 1.42 0.28 11.80
N LEU A 53 1.18 -0.64 10.87
CA LEU A 53 0.05 -1.56 10.93
C LEU A 53 0.17 -2.54 12.09
N VAL A 54 1.36 -3.09 12.34
CA VAL A 54 1.61 -3.99 13.48
C VAL A 54 1.41 -3.24 14.81
N ALA A 55 1.90 -2.00 14.91
CA ALA A 55 1.69 -1.15 16.09
C ALA A 55 0.20 -0.82 16.32
N ALA A 56 -0.61 -0.76 15.25
CA ALA A 56 -2.07 -0.62 15.31
C ALA A 56 -2.81 -1.95 15.61
N GLY A 57 -2.10 -3.01 15.98
CA GLY A 57 -2.69 -4.31 16.31
C GLY A 57 -3.11 -5.14 15.09
N ARG A 58 -2.60 -4.81 13.89
CA ARG A 58 -2.88 -5.54 12.64
C ARG A 58 -1.65 -6.37 12.27
N PRO A 59 -1.57 -7.66 12.63
CA PRO A 59 -0.45 -8.50 12.26
C PRO A 59 -0.41 -8.69 10.75
N VAL A 60 0.56 -8.06 10.11
CA VAL A 60 0.72 -8.06 8.65
C VAL A 60 2.19 -8.31 8.28
N ARG A 61 2.40 -9.05 7.19
CA ARG A 61 3.66 -9.14 6.47
C ARG A 61 3.45 -8.53 5.10
N ILE A 62 4.13 -7.41 4.81
CA ILE A 62 4.06 -6.81 3.48
C ILE A 62 5.06 -7.52 2.57
N LEU A 63 4.54 -8.03 1.46
CA LEU A 63 5.32 -8.62 0.38
C LEU A 63 5.76 -7.47 -0.53
N ASP A 64 7.03 -7.12 -0.44
CA ASP A 64 7.61 -6.05 -1.26
C ASP A 64 7.77 -6.52 -2.70
N ALA A 65 7.00 -5.93 -3.59
CA ALA A 65 7.10 -6.12 -5.03
C ALA A 65 7.38 -4.77 -5.73
N GLY A 66 8.27 -3.97 -5.14
CA GLY A 66 8.81 -2.75 -5.73
C GLY A 66 9.96 -3.04 -6.69
N VAL A 67 9.91 -2.46 -7.89
CA VAL A 67 11.02 -2.53 -8.87
C VAL A 67 11.31 -1.12 -9.37
N SER A 68 12.51 -0.61 -9.06
CA SER A 68 12.90 0.74 -9.46
C SER A 68 12.87 0.93 -10.97
N GLY A 69 12.22 2.01 -11.41
CA GLY A 69 12.05 2.32 -12.83
C GLY A 69 10.88 1.60 -13.50
N ASP A 70 10.14 0.78 -12.78
CA ASP A 70 9.04 0.01 -13.37
C ASP A 70 7.88 0.90 -13.79
N THR A 71 7.28 0.53 -14.92
CA THR A 71 6.07 1.16 -15.46
C THR A 71 4.85 0.26 -15.17
N THR A 72 3.67 0.74 -15.52
CA THR A 72 2.46 -0.09 -15.48
C THR A 72 2.59 -1.33 -16.36
N ALA A 73 3.29 -1.25 -17.50
CA ALA A 73 3.57 -2.38 -18.38
C ALA A 73 4.48 -3.42 -17.72
N GLY A 74 5.55 -2.97 -17.04
CA GLY A 74 6.44 -3.85 -16.27
C GLY A 74 5.71 -4.54 -15.12
N GLY A 75 4.90 -3.80 -14.37
CA GLY A 75 4.05 -4.37 -13.32
C GLY A 75 3.09 -5.43 -13.84
N LEU A 76 2.45 -5.19 -15.00
CA LEU A 76 1.57 -6.15 -15.65
C LEU A 76 2.32 -7.43 -16.08
N ALA A 77 3.54 -7.29 -16.57
CA ALA A 77 4.34 -8.44 -17.02
C ALA A 77 4.72 -9.37 -15.86
N ARG A 78 4.84 -8.85 -14.62
CA ARG A 78 5.32 -9.61 -13.46
C ARG A 78 4.26 -9.87 -12.38
N ILE A 79 3.01 -9.43 -12.55
CA ILE A 79 1.98 -9.60 -11.52
C ILE A 79 1.76 -11.07 -11.15
N ASP A 80 1.79 -11.98 -12.10
CA ASP A 80 1.57 -13.39 -11.81
C ASP A 80 2.69 -13.99 -10.95
N TRP A 81 3.93 -13.54 -11.13
CA TRP A 81 5.04 -13.89 -10.24
C TRP A 81 4.82 -13.34 -8.82
N ALA A 82 4.40 -12.09 -8.67
CA ALA A 82 4.11 -11.51 -7.37
C ALA A 82 2.93 -12.23 -6.66
N LEU A 83 1.96 -12.72 -7.42
CA LEU A 83 0.82 -13.48 -6.91
C LEU A 83 1.16 -14.92 -6.49
N ALA A 84 2.34 -15.45 -6.85
CA ALA A 84 2.81 -16.76 -6.38
C ALA A 84 3.06 -16.81 -4.87
N GLU A 85 3.31 -15.66 -4.23
CA GLU A 85 3.43 -15.51 -2.76
C GLU A 85 2.07 -15.64 -2.03
N ASN A 86 0.97 -15.86 -2.77
CA ASN A 86 -0.39 -16.00 -2.25
C ASN A 86 -0.80 -14.85 -1.31
N PRO A 87 -0.78 -13.58 -1.76
CA PRO A 87 -1.24 -12.45 -0.97
C PRO A 87 -2.75 -12.54 -0.69
N GLN A 88 -3.15 -12.03 0.46
CA GLN A 88 -4.55 -11.97 0.91
C GLN A 88 -5.18 -10.60 0.65
N ALA A 89 -4.35 -9.58 0.42
CA ALA A 89 -4.74 -8.24 -0.02
C ALA A 89 -3.62 -7.64 -0.86
N ALA A 90 -3.91 -6.60 -1.65
CA ALA A 90 -2.92 -5.93 -2.48
C ALA A 90 -3.07 -4.41 -2.47
N ILE A 91 -1.93 -3.71 -2.49
CA ILE A 91 -1.81 -2.30 -2.85
C ILE A 91 -1.12 -2.24 -4.21
N VAL A 92 -1.73 -1.56 -5.18
CA VAL A 92 -1.14 -1.28 -6.50
C VAL A 92 -0.73 0.18 -6.53
N ALA A 93 0.58 0.44 -6.63
CA ALA A 93 1.21 1.75 -6.55
C ALA A 93 2.17 1.94 -7.75
N LEU A 94 1.61 1.99 -8.94
CA LEU A 94 2.31 2.10 -10.23
C LEU A 94 1.77 3.27 -11.06
N GLY A 95 2.60 3.73 -11.99
CA GLY A 95 2.27 4.80 -12.92
C GLY A 95 3.18 6.02 -12.79
N GLY A 96 3.97 6.13 -11.72
CA GLY A 96 4.93 7.22 -11.56
C GLY A 96 5.88 7.32 -12.76
N ASN A 97 6.46 6.21 -13.19
CA ASN A 97 7.37 6.17 -14.34
C ASN A 97 6.66 6.37 -15.69
N ASP A 98 5.39 5.97 -15.79
CA ASP A 98 4.58 6.27 -16.98
C ASP A 98 4.40 7.77 -17.14
N GLY A 99 4.00 8.47 -16.06
CA GLY A 99 3.89 9.92 -16.04
C GLY A 99 5.21 10.62 -16.30
N LEU A 100 6.32 10.22 -15.63
CA LEU A 100 7.64 10.81 -15.85
C LEU A 100 8.15 10.68 -17.28
N ARG A 101 7.78 9.62 -17.99
CA ARG A 101 8.19 9.34 -19.37
C ARG A 101 7.16 9.79 -20.40
N ALA A 102 6.11 10.49 -19.98
CA ALA A 102 5.01 10.93 -20.86
C ALA A 102 4.43 9.79 -21.71
N LEU A 103 4.29 8.59 -21.14
CA LEU A 103 3.71 7.45 -21.87
C LEU A 103 2.21 7.72 -22.13
N PRO A 104 1.65 7.15 -23.22
CA PRO A 104 0.24 7.34 -23.52
C PRO A 104 -0.67 6.92 -22.37
N PRO A 105 -1.53 7.80 -21.82
CA PRO A 105 -2.42 7.47 -20.70
C PRO A 105 -3.30 6.25 -20.95
N ALA A 106 -3.77 6.06 -22.18
CA ALA A 106 -4.56 4.89 -22.57
C ALA A 106 -3.80 3.57 -22.38
N ALA A 107 -2.49 3.54 -22.64
CA ALA A 107 -1.66 2.35 -22.42
C ALA A 107 -1.49 2.05 -20.92
N SER A 108 -1.19 3.09 -20.12
CA SER A 108 -1.10 2.96 -18.66
C SER A 108 -2.42 2.46 -18.05
N ARG A 109 -3.56 2.98 -18.54
CA ARG A 109 -4.89 2.52 -18.13
C ARG A 109 -5.11 1.03 -18.43
N ALA A 110 -4.79 0.60 -19.66
CA ALA A 110 -4.95 -0.80 -20.06
C ALA A 110 -4.09 -1.75 -19.20
N ASN A 111 -2.84 -1.36 -18.90
CA ASN A 111 -1.95 -2.13 -18.06
C ASN A 111 -2.46 -2.24 -16.62
N LEU A 112 -2.87 -1.13 -16.01
CA LEU A 112 -3.46 -1.11 -14.66
C LEU A 112 -4.73 -1.95 -14.61
N ALA A 113 -5.62 -1.82 -15.61
CA ALA A 113 -6.82 -2.65 -15.71
C ALA A 113 -6.46 -4.14 -15.71
N GLY A 114 -5.48 -4.55 -16.52
CA GLY A 114 -5.02 -5.95 -16.57
C GLY A 114 -4.45 -6.46 -15.23
N ILE A 115 -3.74 -5.61 -14.46
CA ILE A 115 -3.28 -5.93 -13.10
C ILE A 115 -4.48 -6.14 -12.17
N LEU A 116 -5.40 -5.18 -12.16
CA LEU A 116 -6.57 -5.21 -11.29
C LEU A 116 -7.49 -6.39 -11.59
N ASP A 117 -7.64 -6.76 -12.86
CA ASP A 117 -8.45 -7.91 -13.29
C ASP A 117 -7.85 -9.25 -12.81
N ARG A 118 -6.50 -9.38 -12.81
CA ARG A 118 -5.83 -10.57 -12.25
C ARG A 118 -6.00 -10.68 -10.73
N LEU A 119 -5.95 -9.55 -10.01
CA LEU A 119 -6.23 -9.52 -8.57
C LEU A 119 -7.70 -9.88 -8.29
N ALA A 120 -8.64 -9.31 -9.06
CA ALA A 120 -10.06 -9.58 -8.92
C ALA A 120 -10.42 -11.04 -9.22
N ALA A 121 -9.80 -11.66 -10.25
CA ALA A 121 -9.98 -13.08 -10.58
C ALA A 121 -9.60 -14.02 -9.43
N ARG A 122 -8.66 -13.59 -8.58
CA ARG A 122 -8.24 -14.30 -7.36
C ARG A 122 -8.99 -13.84 -6.11
N ARG A 123 -9.98 -12.94 -6.24
CA ARG A 123 -10.76 -12.34 -5.15
C ARG A 123 -9.88 -11.66 -4.09
N ILE A 124 -8.78 -11.05 -4.50
CA ILE A 124 -7.86 -10.35 -3.61
C ILE A 124 -8.37 -8.91 -3.43
N PRO A 125 -8.82 -8.50 -2.24
CA PRO A 125 -9.15 -7.11 -1.94
C PRO A 125 -7.99 -6.19 -2.32
N THR A 126 -8.30 -5.11 -3.05
CA THR A 126 -7.26 -4.26 -3.63
C THR A 126 -7.49 -2.80 -3.28
N LEU A 127 -6.39 -2.11 -2.98
CA LEU A 127 -6.27 -0.66 -2.89
C LEU A 127 -5.45 -0.18 -4.11
N LEU A 128 -6.06 0.65 -4.95
CA LEU A 128 -5.36 1.36 -6.01
C LEU A 128 -4.86 2.70 -5.47
N ALA A 129 -3.55 2.89 -5.42
CA ALA A 129 -2.93 4.18 -5.11
C ALA A 129 -2.65 4.94 -6.40
N GLY A 130 -3.32 6.08 -6.56
CA GLY A 130 -3.20 6.93 -7.75
C GLY A 130 -1.87 7.68 -7.81
N MET A 131 -1.53 8.11 -9.02
CA MET A 131 -0.38 8.94 -9.32
C MET A 131 -0.80 10.16 -10.14
N LEU A 132 -0.03 11.25 -10.03
CA LEU A 132 -0.17 12.43 -10.84
C LEU A 132 1.04 12.55 -11.77
N ALA A 133 0.81 13.06 -12.98
CA ALA A 133 1.90 13.36 -13.90
C ALA A 133 2.62 14.65 -13.49
N PRO A 134 3.91 14.80 -13.83
CA PRO A 134 4.64 16.05 -13.61
C PRO A 134 3.97 17.22 -14.34
N PRO A 135 3.89 18.42 -13.71
CA PRO A 135 3.16 19.56 -14.26
C PRO A 135 3.77 20.13 -15.55
N ASN A 136 5.05 19.88 -15.81
CA ASN A 136 5.75 20.31 -17.02
C ASN A 136 5.28 19.61 -18.32
N LEU A 137 4.46 18.54 -18.20
CA LEU A 137 3.88 17.86 -19.36
C LEU A 137 2.58 18.50 -19.87
N GLY A 138 2.16 19.58 -19.25
CA GLY A 138 0.97 20.35 -19.62
C GLY A 138 -0.31 19.82 -18.95
N ALA A 139 -1.30 20.73 -18.87
CA ALA A 139 -2.52 20.49 -18.12
C ALA A 139 -3.40 19.39 -18.74
N ASP A 140 -3.39 19.25 -20.07
CA ASP A 140 -4.21 18.26 -20.78
C ASP A 140 -3.73 16.84 -20.45
N TYR A 141 -2.43 16.60 -20.60
CA TYR A 141 -1.83 15.33 -20.23
C TYR A 141 -2.05 15.01 -18.74
N GLY A 142 -1.83 15.99 -17.87
CA GLY A 142 -2.03 15.81 -16.43
C GLY A 142 -3.46 15.40 -16.06
N ARG A 143 -4.47 16.03 -16.69
CA ARG A 143 -5.88 15.67 -16.47
C ARG A 143 -6.20 14.27 -16.98
N GLU A 144 -5.77 13.95 -18.21
CA GLU A 144 -5.98 12.65 -18.81
C GLU A 144 -5.32 11.54 -17.99
N PHE A 145 -4.07 11.78 -17.55
CA PHE A 145 -3.33 10.82 -16.72
C PHE A 145 -4.00 10.59 -15.35
N ALA A 146 -4.41 11.64 -14.65
CA ALA A 146 -5.11 11.53 -13.37
C ALA A 146 -6.46 10.81 -13.52
N ALA A 147 -7.17 11.04 -14.63
CA ALA A 147 -8.46 10.42 -14.91
C ALA A 147 -8.38 8.89 -15.04
N ILE A 148 -7.22 8.31 -15.36
CA ILE A 148 -7.01 6.84 -15.41
C ILE A 148 -7.42 6.20 -14.09
N PHE A 149 -6.89 6.72 -12.99
CA PHE A 149 -7.05 6.12 -11.66
C PHE A 149 -8.49 6.26 -11.16
N THR A 150 -9.09 7.44 -11.32
CA THR A 150 -10.49 7.68 -10.92
C THR A 150 -11.47 6.84 -11.74
N ALA A 151 -11.25 6.70 -13.05
CA ALA A 151 -12.08 5.86 -13.91
C ALA A 151 -11.98 4.38 -13.52
N LEU A 152 -10.75 3.86 -13.32
CA LEU A 152 -10.55 2.47 -12.91
C LEU A 152 -11.19 2.17 -11.56
N ALA A 153 -11.18 3.14 -10.62
CA ALA A 153 -11.83 3.01 -9.33
C ALA A 153 -13.37 2.99 -9.47
N ALA A 154 -13.93 3.87 -10.30
CA ALA A 154 -15.37 3.94 -10.54
C ALA A 154 -15.92 2.67 -11.23
N GLU A 155 -15.13 2.05 -12.10
CA GLU A 155 -15.48 0.82 -12.82
C GLU A 155 -15.42 -0.45 -11.95
N ARG A 156 -14.82 -0.37 -10.76
CA ARG A 156 -14.61 -1.52 -9.86
C ARG A 156 -15.20 -1.28 -8.47
N PRO A 157 -16.55 -1.36 -8.33
CA PRO A 157 -17.22 -1.21 -7.03
C PRO A 157 -16.63 -2.19 -6.02
N GLY A 158 -16.24 -1.69 -4.86
CA GLY A 158 -15.62 -2.51 -3.81
C GLY A 158 -14.10 -2.47 -3.79
N MET A 159 -13.43 -1.96 -4.83
CA MET A 159 -12.01 -1.63 -4.75
C MET A 159 -11.82 -0.34 -3.94
N LEU A 160 -10.77 -0.29 -3.10
CA LEU A 160 -10.38 0.96 -2.43
C LEU A 160 -9.55 1.81 -3.36
N PHE A 161 -9.70 3.12 -3.23
CA PHE A 161 -8.94 4.09 -4.00
C PHE A 161 -8.32 5.14 -3.09
N TYR A 162 -7.01 5.33 -3.22
CA TYR A 162 -6.26 6.42 -2.59
C TYR A 162 -5.78 7.36 -3.70
N PRO A 163 -6.29 8.58 -3.78
CA PRO A 163 -6.18 9.42 -4.99
C PRO A 163 -4.76 9.75 -5.42
N PHE A 164 -3.83 9.96 -4.45
CA PHE A 164 -2.46 10.33 -4.77
C PHE A 164 -1.48 9.78 -3.72
N LEU A 165 -0.63 8.83 -4.11
CA LEU A 165 0.33 8.18 -3.20
C LEU A 165 1.28 9.17 -2.51
N LEU A 166 1.69 10.23 -3.21
CA LEU A 166 2.62 11.27 -2.72
C LEU A 166 1.91 12.50 -2.13
N GLU A 167 0.65 12.36 -1.72
CA GLU A 167 -0.08 13.48 -1.12
C GLU A 167 0.62 14.01 0.13
N GLY A 168 0.85 15.34 0.17
CA GLY A 168 1.56 16.01 1.26
C GLY A 168 3.08 15.85 1.23
N VAL A 169 3.63 15.24 0.15
CA VAL A 169 5.08 15.02 -0.03
C VAL A 169 5.59 15.60 -1.35
N ALA A 170 4.86 15.36 -2.45
CA ALA A 170 5.27 15.80 -3.76
C ALA A 170 5.53 17.31 -3.80
N GLY A 171 6.66 17.71 -4.39
CA GLY A 171 7.05 19.13 -4.55
C GLY A 171 7.55 19.81 -3.26
N ILE A 172 7.59 19.13 -2.10
CA ILE A 172 8.10 19.67 -0.85
C ILE A 172 9.56 19.24 -0.69
N ALA A 173 10.50 20.14 -0.95
CA ALA A 173 11.94 19.82 -0.95
C ALA A 173 12.43 19.17 0.36
N ALA A 174 11.91 19.59 1.51
CA ALA A 174 12.27 19.03 2.82
C ALA A 174 11.81 17.56 3.02
N LEU A 175 10.88 17.07 2.19
CA LEU A 175 10.32 15.72 2.27
C LEU A 175 10.79 14.80 1.13
N ASN A 176 11.58 15.33 0.20
CA ASN A 176 12.12 14.59 -0.94
C ASN A 176 13.63 14.49 -0.90
N GLN A 177 14.16 13.52 -1.62
CA GLN A 177 15.58 13.37 -1.88
C GLN A 177 16.05 14.49 -2.84
N PRO A 178 17.38 14.69 -3.03
CA PRO A 178 17.89 15.75 -3.88
C PRO A 178 17.40 15.71 -5.34
N ASP A 179 16.89 14.56 -5.81
CA ASP A 179 16.31 14.41 -7.15
C ASP A 179 14.92 15.05 -7.29
N GLY A 180 14.28 15.44 -6.18
CA GLY A 180 12.96 16.05 -6.15
C GLY A 180 11.80 15.12 -6.51
N ILE A 181 12.08 13.83 -6.69
CA ILE A 181 11.11 12.82 -7.15
C ILE A 181 10.82 11.80 -6.03
N HIS A 182 11.86 11.30 -5.41
CA HIS A 182 11.75 10.25 -4.41
C HIS A 182 11.62 10.83 -3.00
N PRO A 183 10.68 10.34 -2.17
CA PRO A 183 10.59 10.74 -0.78
C PRO A 183 11.86 10.44 -0.01
N ASN A 184 12.24 11.34 0.89
CA ASN A 184 13.24 11.06 1.92
C ASN A 184 12.57 10.37 3.13
N PRO A 185 13.32 9.98 4.20
CA PRO A 185 12.71 9.31 5.35
C PRO A 185 11.60 10.12 6.04
N ALA A 186 11.64 11.46 5.99
CA ALA A 186 10.58 12.31 6.53
C ALA A 186 9.32 12.25 5.64
N GLY A 187 9.50 12.29 4.32
CA GLY A 187 8.41 12.12 3.36
C GLY A 187 7.75 10.75 3.47
N VAL A 188 8.54 9.69 3.64
CA VAL A 188 7.98 8.34 3.85
C VAL A 188 7.09 8.29 5.10
N ARG A 189 7.49 8.93 6.21
CA ARG A 189 6.63 8.98 7.41
C ARG A 189 5.28 9.64 7.12
N VAL A 190 5.27 10.76 6.39
CA VAL A 190 4.02 11.43 5.97
C VAL A 190 3.16 10.52 5.10
N MET A 191 3.77 9.82 4.15
CA MET A 191 3.04 8.85 3.32
C MET A 191 2.42 7.73 4.17
N VAL A 192 3.16 7.18 5.11
CA VAL A 192 2.68 6.08 5.98
C VAL A 192 1.54 6.54 6.88
N GLU A 193 1.63 7.72 7.49
CA GLU A 193 0.56 8.30 8.30
C GLU A 193 -0.75 8.42 7.51
N ARG A 194 -0.67 8.81 6.23
CA ARG A 194 -1.84 8.98 5.35
C ARG A 194 -2.35 7.66 4.78
N LEU A 195 -1.46 6.75 4.40
CA LEU A 195 -1.82 5.48 3.77
C LEU A 195 -2.30 4.43 4.78
N SER A 196 -1.84 4.48 6.03
CA SER A 196 -2.15 3.48 7.06
C SER A 196 -3.66 3.33 7.33
N PRO A 197 -4.47 4.39 7.48
CA PRO A 197 -5.90 4.24 7.74
C PRO A 197 -6.65 3.51 6.61
N VAL A 198 -6.40 3.87 5.35
CA VAL A 198 -7.05 3.21 4.22
C VAL A 198 -6.53 1.78 4.03
N THR A 199 -5.28 1.51 4.39
CA THR A 199 -4.74 0.14 4.40
C THR A 199 -5.41 -0.71 5.48
N GLN A 200 -5.67 -0.17 6.67
CA GLN A 200 -6.45 -0.88 7.69
C GLN A 200 -7.85 -1.24 7.18
N THR A 201 -8.54 -0.30 6.52
CA THR A 201 -9.83 -0.56 5.86
C THR A 201 -9.72 -1.66 4.79
N LEU A 202 -8.59 -1.73 4.07
CA LEU A 202 -8.33 -2.83 3.11
C LEU A 202 -8.24 -4.18 3.83
N LEU A 203 -7.50 -4.23 4.94
CA LEU A 203 -7.34 -5.46 5.73
C LEU A 203 -8.66 -5.95 6.33
N ASP A 204 -9.60 -5.05 6.65
CA ASP A 204 -10.94 -5.42 7.15
C ASP A 204 -11.81 -6.11 6.09
N ARG A 205 -11.43 -6.04 4.82
CA ARG A 205 -12.15 -6.70 3.70
C ARG A 205 -11.69 -8.11 3.41
N ILE A 206 -10.66 -8.59 4.11
CA ILE A 206 -10.19 -9.95 3.96
C ILE A 206 -11.21 -10.87 4.62
N GLN A 207 -11.82 -11.74 3.81
CA GLN A 207 -12.71 -12.78 4.32
C GLN A 207 -11.89 -13.90 4.97
N PRO A 208 -12.34 -14.43 6.10
CA PRO A 208 -11.67 -15.53 6.79
C PRO A 208 -11.65 -16.83 5.97
#